data_4f8479ebcf1946daa359b5404e72bb49
#
_entry.id   4f8479ebcf1946daa359b5404e72bb49
#
_cell.length_a   1.000
_cell.length_b   1.000
_cell.length_c   1.000
_cell.angle_alpha   90.00
_cell.angle_beta   90.00
_cell.angle_gamma   90.00
#
_symmetry.space_group_name_H-M   'P 1'
#
loop_
_entity.id
_entity.type
_entity.pdbx_description
1 polymer ?
#
loop_
_entity_poly.entity_id
_entity_poly.type
_entity_poly.pdbx_seq_one_letter_code
_entity_poly.pdbx_strand_id
1 'polypeptide(L)'
;GEKEHPKEGTVLFDTHGAYLDAPRNVAKELGVTFIDMNKITHDLVQGLGPVESKKLFMFVEPNQVPAFPKGREDNTHLNVYGARTIAGLAVDAIGMDIPELAKYIRHFDYEVAQDGSGDFFTVQEAINVVPDFRKDVRTTILIRKGTYKEKLIIPESKINISLIGEDGAILTYDGFANKKNVFGENMGTSGSSSCYIYAPDFYAENITFENSSGPVGQAVACFVSADRGYFKNCRFLGFQDTLYTYSKQSSKYYEDCYLEGTVDFIFGWSTAVFNRCHIHSKRDGYVTAPSTDKGKKYGYVFYDCRLTAEPEATKVYLSRHLRPYAQAVIIRCDLGKNILPVG
;
A
#
# COMPACT_ATOMS: atom_id res chain seq x y z
N GLY A 1 12.17 31.65 19.80
CA GLY A 1 12.35 32.99 19.26
C GLY A 1 13.19 32.92 18.01
N GLU A 2 12.61 33.32 16.85
CA GLU A 2 13.37 33.47 15.62
C GLU A 2 14.41 34.61 15.81
N LYS A 3 15.69 34.27 15.74
CA LYS A 3 16.68 35.23 15.34
C LYS A 3 16.93 35.07 13.85
N GLU A 4 17.14 36.20 13.13
CA GLU A 4 17.38 36.23 11.69
C GLU A 4 18.35 35.11 11.26
N HIS A 5 17.87 34.25 10.39
CA HIS A 5 18.58 33.07 9.96
C HIS A 5 19.28 33.33 8.61
N PRO A 6 20.51 32.87 8.43
CA PRO A 6 21.20 32.98 7.14
C PRO A 6 20.37 32.28 6.05
N LYS A 7 20.38 32.82 4.84
CA LYS A 7 19.59 32.31 3.69
C LYS A 7 19.95 30.87 3.25
N GLU A 8 21.08 30.36 3.69
CA GLU A 8 21.51 28.98 3.53
C GLU A 8 21.68 28.36 4.92
N GLY A 9 20.74 27.50 5.30
CA GLY A 9 20.77 26.76 6.56
C GLY A 9 20.22 27.54 7.75
N THR A 10 18.92 27.59 7.90
CA THR A 10 18.28 28.01 9.15
C THR A 10 18.64 27.05 10.28
N VAL A 11 19.08 27.56 11.41
CA VAL A 11 19.38 26.80 12.63
C VAL A 11 18.24 26.99 13.62
N LEU A 12 17.63 25.88 14.07
CA LEU A 12 16.65 25.93 15.15
C LEU A 12 17.31 26.34 16.44
N PHE A 13 16.82 27.40 17.07
CA PHE A 13 17.31 27.89 18.32
C PHE A 13 16.47 27.37 19.48
N ASP A 14 17.11 26.64 20.41
CA ASP A 14 16.44 26.15 21.60
C ASP A 14 16.40 27.23 22.66
N THR A 15 15.21 27.59 23.13
CA THR A 15 15.01 28.67 24.15
C THR A 15 14.99 28.14 25.58
N HIS A 16 15.07 26.81 25.81
CA HIS A 16 14.99 26.23 27.15
C HIS A 16 16.28 26.37 27.97
N GLY A 17 17.42 26.54 27.29
CA GLY A 17 18.70 26.79 27.97
C GLY A 17 19.07 25.70 28.99
N ALA A 18 19.53 26.10 30.15
CA ALA A 18 19.99 25.21 31.23
C ALA A 18 18.89 24.29 31.80
N TYR A 19 17.59 24.55 31.54
CA TYR A 19 16.51 23.65 31.97
C TYR A 19 16.61 22.26 31.35
N LEU A 20 17.27 22.13 30.21
CA LEU A 20 17.49 20.86 29.54
C LEU A 20 18.48 19.96 30.27
N ASP A 21 19.43 20.57 30.99
CA ASP A 21 20.50 19.85 31.68
C ASP A 21 20.00 19.18 32.96
N ALA A 22 18.98 19.75 33.59
CA ALA A 22 18.47 19.25 34.87
C ALA A 22 17.99 17.78 34.78
N PRO A 23 17.09 17.41 33.89
CA PRO A 23 16.63 16.00 33.79
C PRO A 23 17.76 15.06 33.32
N ARG A 24 18.67 15.52 32.43
CA ARG A 24 19.84 14.76 31.99
C ARG A 24 20.77 14.41 33.15
N ASN A 25 21.06 15.41 33.99
CA ASN A 25 21.96 15.27 35.15
C ASN A 25 21.34 14.37 36.21
N VAL A 26 20.03 14.51 36.51
CA VAL A 26 19.32 13.67 37.46
C VAL A 26 19.28 12.20 36.97
N ALA A 27 19.00 11.97 35.72
CA ALA A 27 19.00 10.61 35.17
C ALA A 27 20.39 9.96 35.28
N LYS A 28 21.44 10.71 35.00
CA LYS A 28 22.83 10.25 35.15
C LYS A 28 23.18 9.98 36.61
N GLU A 29 22.79 10.86 37.53
CA GLU A 29 23.04 10.70 38.96
C GLU A 29 22.35 9.46 39.52
N LEU A 30 21.09 9.19 39.08
CA LEU A 30 20.30 8.06 39.53
C LEU A 30 20.59 6.77 38.77
N GLY A 31 21.38 6.82 37.70
CA GLY A 31 21.68 5.65 36.85
C GLY A 31 20.45 5.08 36.14
N VAL A 32 19.46 5.94 35.79
CA VAL A 32 18.26 5.54 35.08
C VAL A 32 18.37 5.87 33.59
N THR A 33 17.72 5.05 32.73
CA THR A 33 17.63 5.31 31.30
C THR A 33 16.92 6.63 31.06
N PHE A 34 17.49 7.48 30.20
CA PHE A 34 16.95 8.78 29.83
C PHE A 34 16.78 8.88 28.33
N ILE A 35 15.53 9.01 27.88
CA ILE A 35 15.22 9.26 26.47
C ILE A 35 15.14 10.76 26.26
N ASP A 36 16.13 11.31 25.56
CA ASP A 36 16.23 12.75 25.30
C ASP A 36 15.28 13.21 24.20
N MET A 37 14.00 13.35 24.54
CA MET A 37 12.99 13.81 23.60
C MET A 37 13.23 15.23 23.08
N ASN A 38 13.92 16.09 23.85
CA ASN A 38 14.29 17.42 23.35
C ASN A 38 15.25 17.29 22.16
N LYS A 39 16.30 16.47 22.30
CA LYS A 39 17.24 16.23 21.21
C LYS A 39 16.53 15.62 19.99
N ILE A 40 15.72 14.60 20.19
CA ILE A 40 15.00 13.87 19.11
C ILE A 40 14.07 14.84 18.37
N THR A 41 13.29 15.64 19.08
CA THR A 41 12.36 16.60 18.45
C THR A 41 13.07 17.77 17.81
N HIS A 42 14.18 18.24 18.41
CA HIS A 42 15.05 19.26 17.81
C HIS A 42 15.59 18.76 16.46
N ASP A 43 16.15 17.56 16.41
CA ASP A 43 16.72 16.99 15.19
C ASP A 43 15.65 16.83 14.10
N LEU A 44 14.43 16.40 14.46
CA LEU A 44 13.30 16.35 13.53
C LEU A 44 12.97 17.73 12.96
N VAL A 45 12.74 18.72 13.81
CA VAL A 45 12.34 20.08 13.39
C VAL A 45 13.43 20.74 12.58
N GLN A 46 14.69 20.59 12.99
CA GLN A 46 15.86 21.08 12.26
C GLN A 46 15.97 20.44 10.88
N GLY A 47 15.77 19.12 10.77
CA GLY A 47 15.83 18.38 9.51
C GLY A 47 14.72 18.76 8.53
N LEU A 48 13.52 19.04 9.03
CA LEU A 48 12.39 19.49 8.21
C LEU A 48 12.57 20.95 7.74
N GLY A 49 13.27 21.75 8.49
CA GLY A 49 13.44 23.18 8.22
C GLY A 49 12.18 24.00 8.49
N PRO A 50 12.25 25.35 8.27
CA PRO A 50 11.25 26.30 8.76
C PRO A 50 9.88 26.22 8.06
N VAL A 51 9.80 25.61 6.89
CA VAL A 51 8.55 25.49 6.12
C VAL A 51 7.85 24.18 6.46
N GLU A 52 8.53 23.06 6.30
CA GLU A 52 7.93 21.74 6.48
C GLU A 52 7.61 21.44 7.95
N SER A 53 8.42 21.95 8.91
CA SER A 53 8.16 21.80 10.34
C SER A 53 6.82 22.41 10.78
N LYS A 54 6.31 23.44 10.10
CA LYS A 54 4.98 24.02 10.39
C LYS A 54 3.85 22.98 10.34
N LYS A 55 4.02 21.93 9.52
CA LYS A 55 3.04 20.84 9.43
C LYS A 55 2.87 20.05 10.74
N LEU A 56 3.83 20.12 11.65
CA LEU A 56 3.75 19.48 12.96
C LEU A 56 2.91 20.28 13.97
N PHE A 57 2.74 21.56 13.75
CA PHE A 57 2.21 22.53 14.71
C PHE A 57 0.83 23.07 14.31
N MET A 58 0.23 23.88 15.20
CA MET A 58 -1.11 24.43 15.01
C MET A 58 -1.10 25.69 14.10
N PHE A 59 -0.67 25.48 12.85
CA PHE A 59 -0.83 26.47 11.78
C PHE A 59 -2.14 26.22 11.03
N VAL A 60 -3.02 27.20 11.05
CA VAL A 60 -4.36 27.14 10.43
C VAL A 60 -4.59 28.40 9.62
N GLU A 61 -4.92 28.24 8.34
CA GLU A 61 -5.24 29.37 7.47
C GLU A 61 -6.57 30.04 7.86
N PRO A 62 -6.75 31.33 7.57
CA PRO A 62 -8.02 32.00 7.81
C PRO A 62 -9.19 31.26 7.14
N ASN A 63 -10.29 31.11 7.88
CA ASN A 63 -11.53 30.42 7.46
C ASN A 63 -11.40 28.91 7.19
N GLN A 64 -10.27 28.30 7.48
CA GLN A 64 -10.07 26.85 7.32
C GLN A 64 -10.79 26.04 8.42
N VAL A 65 -10.81 26.55 9.64
CA VAL A 65 -11.45 25.89 10.80
C VAL A 65 -12.39 26.91 11.48
N PRO A 66 -13.65 26.56 11.72
CA PRO A 66 -14.62 27.48 12.35
C PRO A 66 -14.17 28.07 13.70
N ALA A 67 -13.42 27.31 14.49
CA ALA A 67 -12.87 27.76 15.79
C ALA A 67 -11.78 28.83 15.65
N PHE A 68 -11.17 28.96 14.47
CA PHE A 68 -10.08 29.91 14.18
C PHE A 68 -10.38 30.70 12.90
N PRO A 69 -11.41 31.58 12.89
CA PRO A 69 -11.83 32.27 11.66
C PRO A 69 -10.77 33.22 11.10
N LYS A 70 -9.83 33.69 11.94
CA LYS A 70 -8.71 34.54 11.53
C LYS A 70 -7.42 33.75 11.23
N GLY A 71 -7.49 32.43 11.27
CA GLY A 71 -6.33 31.56 11.25
C GLY A 71 -5.63 31.46 12.60
N ARG A 72 -4.56 30.67 12.67
CA ARG A 72 -3.69 30.52 13.84
C ARG A 72 -2.28 30.24 13.39
N GLU A 73 -1.32 30.97 13.94
CA GLU A 73 0.12 30.71 13.81
C GLU A 73 0.68 30.32 15.18
N ASP A 74 0.87 29.04 15.39
CA ASP A 74 1.32 28.54 16.69
C ASP A 74 2.38 27.45 16.44
N ASN A 75 3.62 27.80 16.78
CA ASN A 75 4.79 26.94 16.66
C ASN A 75 5.15 26.19 17.96
N THR A 76 4.23 26.16 18.92
CA THR A 76 4.45 25.55 20.25
C THR A 76 3.54 24.33 20.44
N HIS A 77 2.27 24.43 20.06
CA HIS A 77 1.31 23.37 20.22
C HIS A 77 1.25 22.47 18.98
N LEU A 78 1.45 21.19 19.20
CA LEU A 78 1.36 20.19 18.15
C LEU A 78 -0.08 20.02 17.66
N ASN A 79 -0.25 19.86 16.36
CA ASN A 79 -1.49 19.29 15.81
C ASN A 79 -1.47 17.76 15.92
N VAL A 80 -2.55 17.09 15.47
CA VAL A 80 -2.66 15.62 15.55
C VAL A 80 -1.53 14.91 14.80
N TYR A 81 -1.15 15.41 13.63
CA TYR A 81 -0.06 14.85 12.84
C TYR A 81 1.29 14.98 13.58
N GLY A 82 1.60 16.17 14.10
CA GLY A 82 2.84 16.40 14.86
C GLY A 82 2.91 15.58 16.15
N ALA A 83 1.81 15.51 16.89
CA ALA A 83 1.74 14.69 18.10
C ALA A 83 2.03 13.21 17.83
N ARG A 84 1.45 12.66 16.75
CA ARG A 84 1.69 11.27 16.34
C ARG A 84 3.10 11.03 15.85
N THR A 85 3.66 11.96 15.06
CA THR A 85 5.04 11.88 14.58
C THR A 85 6.02 11.82 15.76
N ILE A 86 5.86 12.72 16.73
CA ILE A 86 6.73 12.76 17.92
C ILE A 86 6.52 11.55 18.83
N ALA A 87 5.27 11.08 18.98
CA ALA A 87 5.00 9.86 19.74
C ALA A 87 5.66 8.63 19.09
N GLY A 88 5.66 8.53 17.76
CA GLY A 88 6.38 7.48 17.02
C GLY A 88 7.88 7.49 17.34
N LEU A 89 8.52 8.65 17.27
CA LEU A 89 9.95 8.81 17.62
C LEU A 89 10.23 8.42 19.08
N ALA A 90 9.31 8.73 20.02
CA ALA A 90 9.45 8.32 21.41
C ALA A 90 9.38 6.79 21.56
N VAL A 91 8.45 6.14 20.84
CA VAL A 91 8.32 4.68 20.82
C VAL A 91 9.58 4.02 20.26
N ASP A 92 10.12 4.54 19.15
CA ASP A 92 11.35 4.03 18.55
C ASP A 92 12.54 4.16 19.52
N ALA A 93 12.66 5.30 20.19
CA ALA A 93 13.71 5.53 21.19
C ALA A 93 13.57 4.59 22.42
N ILE A 94 12.32 4.34 22.89
CA ILE A 94 12.05 3.35 23.93
C ILE A 94 12.54 1.97 23.50
N GLY A 95 12.26 1.57 22.26
CA GLY A 95 12.70 0.26 21.74
C GLY A 95 14.21 0.12 21.65
N MET A 96 14.93 1.21 21.35
CA MET A 96 16.39 1.23 21.27
C MET A 96 17.05 1.25 22.64
N ASP A 97 16.56 2.07 23.55
CA ASP A 97 17.22 2.38 24.82
C ASP A 97 16.75 1.51 25.99
N ILE A 98 15.61 0.84 25.85
CA ILE A 98 15.00 -0.03 26.87
C ILE A 98 14.66 -1.40 26.24
N PRO A 99 15.64 -2.30 26.05
CA PRO A 99 15.44 -3.56 25.32
C PRO A 99 14.32 -4.46 25.87
N GLU A 100 14.08 -4.44 27.18
CA GLU A 100 13.00 -5.19 27.83
C GLU A 100 11.61 -4.72 27.43
N LEU A 101 11.47 -3.47 26.96
CA LEU A 101 10.21 -2.92 26.44
C LEU A 101 10.07 -3.09 24.92
N ALA A 102 11.16 -3.33 24.18
CA ALA A 102 11.14 -3.46 22.73
C ALA A 102 10.11 -4.48 22.23
N LYS A 103 9.96 -5.61 22.95
CA LYS A 103 9.00 -6.68 22.63
C LYS A 103 7.52 -6.28 22.74
N TYR A 104 7.22 -5.17 23.40
CA TYR A 104 5.86 -4.65 23.57
C TYR A 104 5.52 -3.53 22.57
N ILE A 105 6.48 -3.10 21.78
CA ILE A 105 6.30 -2.05 20.80
C ILE A 105 5.55 -2.60 19.58
N ARG A 106 4.45 -1.98 19.25
CA ARG A 106 3.66 -2.29 18.06
C ARG A 106 4.04 -1.36 16.91
N HIS A 107 4.49 -1.94 15.80
CA HIS A 107 4.77 -1.21 14.56
C HIS A 107 3.58 -1.17 13.60
N PHE A 108 2.51 -1.90 13.91
CA PHE A 108 1.29 -2.00 13.13
C PHE A 108 0.07 -1.74 14.03
N ASP A 109 -1.00 -1.17 13.44
CA ASP A 109 -2.24 -0.95 14.18
C ASP A 109 -2.90 -2.28 14.60
N TYR A 110 -2.83 -3.28 13.68
CA TYR A 110 -3.39 -4.61 13.90
C TYR A 110 -2.47 -5.70 13.35
N GLU A 111 -2.55 -6.88 13.95
CA GLU A 111 -1.84 -8.08 13.50
C GLU A 111 -2.81 -9.23 13.30
N VAL A 112 -2.67 -9.94 12.17
CA VAL A 112 -3.45 -11.13 11.84
C VAL A 112 -2.54 -12.35 11.88
N ALA A 113 -2.89 -13.36 12.68
CA ALA A 113 -2.14 -14.59 12.80
C ALA A 113 -3.08 -15.78 13.05
N GLN A 114 -2.97 -16.83 12.23
CA GLN A 114 -3.83 -18.03 12.35
C GLN A 114 -3.59 -18.86 13.61
N ASP A 115 -2.43 -18.70 14.24
CA ASP A 115 -2.05 -19.38 15.48
C ASP A 115 -2.55 -18.68 16.75
N GLY A 116 -3.22 -17.54 16.62
CA GLY A 116 -3.75 -16.75 17.72
C GLY A 116 -2.73 -15.82 18.38
N SER A 117 -1.53 -15.68 17.83
CA SER A 117 -0.52 -14.73 18.35
C SER A 117 -0.81 -13.27 17.95
N GLY A 118 -1.70 -13.04 16.97
CA GLY A 118 -2.15 -11.72 16.53
C GLY A 118 -3.43 -11.25 17.22
N ASP A 119 -3.92 -10.09 16.81
CA ASP A 119 -5.18 -9.53 17.28
C ASP A 119 -6.40 -10.23 16.66
N PHE A 120 -6.23 -10.80 15.46
CA PHE A 120 -7.28 -11.46 14.67
C PHE A 120 -6.77 -12.76 14.06
N PHE A 121 -7.68 -13.71 13.86
CA PHE A 121 -7.40 -14.97 13.17
C PHE A 121 -7.53 -14.84 11.66
N THR A 122 -8.41 -13.93 11.19
CA THR A 122 -8.72 -13.73 9.79
C THR A 122 -8.42 -12.30 9.35
N VAL A 123 -8.08 -12.15 8.07
CA VAL A 123 -7.78 -10.82 7.49
C VAL A 123 -9.04 -9.98 7.39
N GLN A 124 -10.20 -10.60 7.10
CA GLN A 124 -11.46 -9.86 7.01
C GLN A 124 -11.89 -9.28 8.36
N GLU A 125 -11.65 -9.97 9.50
CA GLU A 125 -11.92 -9.42 10.83
C GLU A 125 -11.11 -8.16 11.08
N ALA A 126 -9.81 -8.17 10.78
CA ALA A 126 -8.95 -7.00 10.91
C ALA A 126 -9.40 -5.83 10.03
N ILE A 127 -9.80 -6.09 8.77
CA ILE A 127 -10.34 -5.06 7.87
C ILE A 127 -11.63 -4.45 8.45
N ASN A 128 -12.51 -5.27 9.00
CA ASN A 128 -13.81 -4.82 9.51
C ASN A 128 -13.69 -3.81 10.66
N VAL A 129 -12.69 -3.93 11.52
CA VAL A 129 -12.47 -3.01 12.67
C VAL A 129 -11.73 -1.72 12.30
N VAL A 130 -11.15 -1.64 11.12
CA VAL A 130 -10.55 -0.37 10.64
C VAL A 130 -11.60 0.73 10.63
N PRO A 131 -11.34 1.91 11.20
CA PRO A 131 -12.29 3.03 11.16
C PRO A 131 -12.62 3.47 9.73
N ASP A 132 -13.91 3.71 9.47
CA ASP A 132 -14.36 4.23 8.18
C ASP A 132 -13.98 5.70 7.98
N PHE A 133 -13.68 6.08 6.72
CA PHE A 133 -13.39 7.44 6.28
C PHE A 133 -12.24 8.14 7.04
N ARG A 134 -11.27 7.39 7.48
CA ARG A 134 -10.10 7.89 8.21
C ARG A 134 -9.13 8.62 7.27
N LYS A 135 -9.22 9.95 7.19
CA LYS A 135 -8.48 10.77 6.22
C LYS A 135 -7.05 11.10 6.63
N ASP A 136 -6.81 11.27 7.92
CA ASP A 136 -5.59 11.90 8.43
C ASP A 136 -4.49 10.91 8.81
N VAL A 137 -4.80 9.63 8.84
CA VAL A 137 -3.85 8.58 9.24
C VAL A 137 -4.09 7.31 8.44
N ARG A 138 -3.01 6.69 8.03
CA ARG A 138 -3.00 5.35 7.44
C ARG A 138 -3.18 4.30 8.54
N THR A 139 -4.05 3.32 8.32
CA THR A 139 -4.15 2.13 9.18
C THR A 139 -3.34 1.01 8.57
N THR A 140 -2.47 0.41 9.36
CA THR A 140 -1.58 -0.66 8.93
C THR A 140 -1.96 -1.99 9.59
N ILE A 141 -2.11 -3.03 8.77
CA ILE A 141 -2.40 -4.40 9.22
C ILE A 141 -1.22 -5.29 8.80
N LEU A 142 -0.55 -5.88 9.78
CA LEU A 142 0.44 -6.94 9.54
C LEU A 142 -0.29 -8.27 9.38
N ILE A 143 0.00 -8.98 8.30
CA ILE A 143 -0.50 -10.33 8.04
C ILE A 143 0.67 -11.30 8.20
N ARG A 144 0.64 -12.08 9.27
CA ARG A 144 1.65 -13.09 9.57
C ARG A 144 1.67 -14.16 8.48
N LYS A 145 2.79 -14.86 8.36
CA LYS A 145 2.92 -16.00 7.44
C LYS A 145 1.78 -16.99 7.61
N GLY A 146 1.14 -17.37 6.51
CA GLY A 146 0.02 -18.31 6.50
C GLY A 146 -0.78 -18.26 5.21
N THR A 147 -1.65 -19.24 5.01
CA THR A 147 -2.58 -19.28 3.89
C THR A 147 -3.99 -18.96 4.37
N TYR A 148 -4.44 -17.76 4.08
CA TYR A 148 -5.74 -17.23 4.49
C TYR A 148 -6.74 -17.48 3.36
N LYS A 149 -7.52 -18.56 3.51
CA LYS A 149 -8.55 -18.92 2.51
C LYS A 149 -9.85 -18.16 2.80
N GLU A 150 -9.89 -16.93 2.36
CA GLU A 150 -11.00 -16.00 2.58
C GLU A 150 -11.38 -15.27 1.30
N LYS A 151 -12.68 -15.01 1.11
CA LYS A 151 -13.12 -14.07 0.08
C LYS A 151 -13.11 -12.67 0.68
N LEU A 152 -12.03 -11.92 0.43
CA LEU A 152 -11.77 -10.64 1.07
C LEU A 152 -12.45 -9.48 0.36
N ILE A 153 -13.01 -8.56 1.16
CA ILE A 153 -13.60 -7.32 0.68
C ILE A 153 -13.05 -6.15 1.50
N ILE A 154 -12.35 -5.23 0.84
CA ILE A 154 -11.89 -3.97 1.43
C ILE A 154 -12.82 -2.87 0.90
N PRO A 155 -13.84 -2.44 1.68
CA PRO A 155 -14.84 -1.47 1.24
C PRO A 155 -14.26 -0.09 0.94
N GLU A 156 -14.95 0.69 0.14
CA GLU A 156 -14.57 2.06 -0.23
C GLU A 156 -14.40 2.98 0.99
N SER A 157 -15.11 2.71 2.07
CA SER A 157 -15.01 3.48 3.32
C SER A 157 -13.69 3.30 4.07
N LYS A 158 -12.93 2.20 3.82
CA LYS A 158 -11.65 1.90 4.48
C LYS A 158 -10.47 2.62 3.82
N ILE A 159 -10.58 3.92 3.62
CA ILE A 159 -9.55 4.74 2.98
C ILE A 159 -8.24 4.71 3.78
N ASN A 160 -7.10 4.88 3.09
CA ASN A 160 -5.76 4.87 3.71
C ASN A 160 -5.43 3.58 4.49
N ILE A 161 -5.84 2.43 4.00
CA ILE A 161 -5.49 1.13 4.61
C ILE A 161 -4.24 0.53 3.94
N SER A 162 -3.39 -0.09 4.75
CA SER A 162 -2.24 -0.87 4.30
C SER A 162 -2.33 -2.31 4.79
N LEU A 163 -2.06 -3.24 3.89
CA LEU A 163 -1.82 -4.64 4.23
C LEU A 163 -0.33 -4.95 4.01
N ILE A 164 0.35 -5.37 5.07
CA ILE A 164 1.77 -5.73 5.03
C ILE A 164 1.90 -7.21 5.35
N GLY A 165 2.43 -7.99 4.43
CA GLY A 165 2.63 -9.42 4.61
C GLY A 165 4.01 -9.76 5.16
N GLU A 166 4.08 -10.74 6.06
CA GLU A 166 5.32 -11.50 6.25
C GLU A 166 5.59 -12.37 5.01
N ASP A 167 6.83 -12.77 4.81
CA ASP A 167 7.16 -13.70 3.74
C ASP A 167 6.35 -15.00 3.88
N GLY A 168 5.57 -15.33 2.84
CA GLY A 168 4.62 -16.44 2.84
C GLY A 168 3.23 -16.10 3.35
N ALA A 169 2.84 -14.82 3.44
CA ALA A 169 1.45 -14.39 3.62
C ALA A 169 0.68 -14.55 2.30
N ILE A 170 -0.28 -15.46 2.25
CA ILE A 170 -1.07 -15.82 1.05
C ILE A 170 -2.54 -15.56 1.32
N LEU A 171 -3.14 -14.68 0.54
CA LEU A 171 -4.59 -14.41 0.51
C LEU A 171 -5.19 -15.14 -0.68
N THR A 172 -6.02 -16.15 -0.44
CA THR A 172 -6.51 -17.04 -1.50
C THR A 172 -7.99 -17.34 -1.37
N TYR A 173 -8.63 -17.59 -2.50
CA TYR A 173 -9.96 -18.18 -2.58
C TYR A 173 -10.10 -18.97 -3.90
N ASP A 174 -11.16 -19.78 -4.04
CA ASP A 174 -11.35 -20.67 -5.17
C ASP A 174 -12.60 -20.32 -6.01
N GLY A 175 -12.95 -19.04 -6.08
CA GLY A 175 -14.04 -18.55 -6.92
C GLY A 175 -13.68 -18.58 -8.41
N PHE A 176 -14.61 -18.98 -9.28
CA PHE A 176 -14.46 -18.88 -10.74
C PHE A 176 -15.80 -18.55 -11.41
N ALA A 177 -15.76 -18.03 -12.63
CA ALA A 177 -16.93 -17.44 -13.28
C ALA A 177 -18.15 -18.37 -13.37
N ASN A 178 -17.94 -19.64 -13.63
CA ASN A 178 -19.03 -20.64 -13.75
C ASN A 178 -19.39 -21.29 -12.41
N LYS A 179 -18.70 -21.00 -11.32
CA LYS A 179 -19.08 -21.46 -9.97
C LYS A 179 -20.41 -20.82 -9.58
N LYS A 180 -21.29 -21.62 -9.01
CA LYS A 180 -22.61 -21.14 -8.56
C LYS A 180 -22.49 -20.41 -7.22
N ASN A 181 -23.17 -19.28 -7.12
CA ASN A 181 -23.38 -18.58 -5.86
C ASN A 181 -24.50 -19.26 -5.04
N VAL A 182 -24.78 -18.74 -3.84
CA VAL A 182 -25.82 -19.28 -2.95
C VAL A 182 -27.24 -19.24 -3.53
N PHE A 183 -27.46 -18.49 -4.59
CA PHE A 183 -28.75 -18.38 -5.31
C PHE A 183 -28.80 -19.27 -6.57
N GLY A 184 -27.76 -20.07 -6.82
CA GLY A 184 -27.67 -20.94 -7.99
C GLY A 184 -27.27 -20.25 -9.30
N GLU A 185 -26.86 -18.97 -9.24
CA GLU A 185 -26.41 -18.19 -10.39
C GLU A 185 -24.90 -18.30 -10.58
N ASN A 186 -24.43 -18.17 -11.83
CA ASN A 186 -22.97 -18.07 -12.08
C ASN A 186 -22.40 -16.82 -11.45
N MET A 187 -21.23 -16.92 -10.82
CA MET A 187 -20.54 -15.79 -10.22
C MET A 187 -20.12 -14.74 -11.26
N GLY A 188 -19.82 -15.16 -12.48
CA GLY A 188 -19.22 -14.33 -13.51
C GLY A 188 -17.79 -13.93 -13.15
N THR A 189 -17.09 -13.31 -14.10
CA THR A 189 -15.69 -12.88 -13.89
C THR A 189 -15.57 -11.97 -12.67
N SER A 190 -16.38 -10.92 -12.57
CA SER A 190 -16.33 -9.97 -11.47
C SER A 190 -16.67 -10.58 -10.11
N GLY A 191 -17.53 -11.59 -10.06
CA GLY A 191 -17.90 -12.28 -8.81
C GLY A 191 -16.89 -13.33 -8.35
N SER A 192 -15.91 -13.69 -9.19
CA SER A 192 -14.96 -14.78 -8.95
C SER A 192 -13.76 -14.39 -8.08
N SER A 193 -13.54 -13.10 -7.80
CA SER A 193 -12.31 -12.63 -7.17
C SER A 193 -12.11 -13.17 -5.76
N SER A 194 -10.85 -13.48 -5.43
CA SER A 194 -10.43 -13.80 -4.08
C SER A 194 -10.39 -12.56 -3.20
N CYS A 195 -9.88 -11.46 -3.73
CA CYS A 195 -9.76 -10.19 -3.01
C CYS A 195 -10.37 -9.04 -3.81
N TYR A 196 -11.24 -8.24 -3.17
CA TYR A 196 -11.86 -7.05 -3.73
C TYR A 196 -11.35 -5.82 -3.00
N ILE A 197 -10.72 -4.89 -3.73
CA ILE A 197 -10.14 -3.67 -3.18
C ILE A 197 -10.86 -2.47 -3.78
N TYR A 198 -11.76 -1.86 -3.00
CA TYR A 198 -12.49 -0.65 -3.36
C TYR A 198 -11.92 0.61 -2.70
N ALA A 199 -11.21 0.44 -1.57
CA ALA A 199 -10.68 1.51 -0.74
C ALA A 199 -9.65 2.37 -1.48
N PRO A 200 -9.86 3.68 -1.65
CA PRO A 200 -8.86 4.57 -2.23
C PRO A 200 -7.62 4.69 -1.31
N ASP A 201 -6.49 5.05 -1.90
CA ASP A 201 -5.19 5.15 -1.22
C ASP A 201 -4.74 3.83 -0.54
N PHE A 202 -5.14 2.70 -1.12
CA PHE A 202 -4.76 1.37 -0.67
C PHE A 202 -3.27 1.10 -0.90
N TYR A 203 -2.63 0.46 0.08
CA TYR A 203 -1.26 -0.02 -0.04
C TYR A 203 -1.17 -1.49 0.32
N ALA A 204 -0.41 -2.25 -0.45
CA ALA A 204 -0.03 -3.62 -0.10
C ALA A 204 1.45 -3.86 -0.33
N GLU A 205 2.09 -4.58 0.58
CA GLU A 205 3.50 -4.97 0.45
C GLU A 205 3.69 -6.41 0.92
N ASN A 206 4.52 -7.17 0.16
CA ASN A 206 4.92 -8.55 0.47
C ASN A 206 3.74 -9.56 0.57
N ILE A 207 2.65 -9.35 -0.16
CA ILE A 207 1.46 -10.21 -0.11
C ILE A 207 1.34 -11.02 -1.40
N THR A 208 1.00 -12.29 -1.25
CA THR A 208 0.53 -13.12 -2.36
C THR A 208 -1.00 -13.07 -2.43
N PHE A 209 -1.52 -12.54 -3.52
CA PHE A 209 -2.93 -12.62 -3.92
C PHE A 209 -3.09 -13.80 -4.89
N GLU A 210 -3.86 -14.79 -4.51
CA GLU A 210 -4.02 -16.01 -5.30
C GLU A 210 -5.49 -16.32 -5.60
N ASN A 211 -5.75 -16.88 -6.77
CA ASN A 211 -6.98 -17.63 -7.01
C ASN A 211 -6.62 -19.09 -7.20
N SER A 212 -7.05 -19.93 -6.25
CA SER A 212 -6.69 -21.34 -6.18
C SER A 212 -7.67 -22.28 -6.92
N SER A 213 -8.56 -21.75 -7.74
CA SER A 213 -9.54 -22.58 -8.50
C SER A 213 -8.91 -23.43 -9.61
N GLY A 214 -7.68 -23.09 -10.02
CA GLY A 214 -7.01 -23.77 -11.13
C GLY A 214 -7.43 -23.26 -12.52
N PRO A 215 -7.11 -23.99 -13.60
CA PRO A 215 -7.36 -23.58 -14.99
C PRO A 215 -8.82 -23.87 -15.43
N VAL A 216 -9.78 -23.29 -14.73
CA VAL A 216 -11.25 -23.54 -14.92
C VAL A 216 -11.98 -22.43 -15.68
N GLY A 217 -11.25 -21.54 -16.36
CA GLY A 217 -11.77 -20.34 -17.02
C GLY A 217 -11.46 -19.10 -16.19
N GLN A 218 -12.29 -18.05 -16.33
CA GLN A 218 -12.06 -16.76 -15.65
C GLN A 218 -12.13 -16.93 -14.13
N ALA A 219 -11.05 -16.55 -13.46
CA ALA A 219 -10.88 -16.69 -12.01
C ALA A 219 -9.92 -15.63 -11.47
N VAL A 220 -10.49 -14.57 -10.92
CA VAL A 220 -9.74 -13.38 -10.51
C VAL A 220 -9.07 -13.61 -9.15
N ALA A 221 -7.76 -13.35 -9.05
CA ALA A 221 -7.08 -13.35 -7.77
C ALA A 221 -7.30 -12.01 -7.04
N CYS A 222 -7.18 -10.90 -7.76
CA CYS A 222 -7.36 -9.57 -7.18
C CYS A 222 -8.14 -8.65 -8.11
N PHE A 223 -9.29 -8.17 -7.61
CA PHE A 223 -10.12 -7.15 -8.25
C PHE A 223 -9.83 -5.79 -7.61
N VAL A 224 -9.25 -4.87 -8.36
CA VAL A 224 -8.82 -3.57 -7.84
C VAL A 224 -9.64 -2.46 -8.47
N SER A 225 -10.64 -1.95 -7.75
CA SER A 225 -11.41 -0.77 -8.12
C SER A 225 -10.85 0.53 -7.50
N ALA A 226 -10.06 0.40 -6.46
CA ALA A 226 -9.45 1.51 -5.73
C ALA A 226 -8.76 2.51 -6.65
N ASP A 227 -8.95 3.82 -6.39
CA ASP A 227 -8.06 4.84 -6.94
C ASP A 227 -6.80 4.98 -6.08
N ARG A 228 -5.67 5.29 -6.72
CA ARG A 228 -4.35 5.41 -6.09
C ARG A 228 -3.93 4.17 -5.30
N GLY A 229 -4.26 2.98 -5.85
CA GLY A 229 -3.79 1.71 -5.30
C GLY A 229 -2.30 1.50 -5.58
N TYR A 230 -1.51 1.18 -4.55
CA TYR A 230 -0.09 0.89 -4.68
C TYR A 230 0.25 -0.49 -4.13
N PHE A 231 0.90 -1.32 -4.96
CA PHE A 231 1.32 -2.67 -4.64
C PHE A 231 2.82 -2.79 -4.82
N LYS A 232 3.53 -3.18 -3.76
CA LYS A 232 4.98 -3.33 -3.77
C LYS A 232 5.38 -4.74 -3.36
N ASN A 233 6.28 -5.36 -4.14
CA ASN A 233 6.75 -6.71 -3.89
C ASN A 233 5.63 -7.74 -3.64
N CYS A 234 4.49 -7.57 -4.32
CA CYS A 234 3.35 -8.46 -4.23
C CYS A 234 3.39 -9.52 -5.33
N ARG A 235 2.69 -10.64 -5.09
CA ARG A 235 2.53 -11.70 -6.08
C ARG A 235 1.05 -11.83 -6.43
N PHE A 236 0.75 -11.99 -7.72
CA PHE A 236 -0.60 -12.23 -8.24
C PHE A 236 -0.60 -13.55 -8.98
N LEU A 237 -1.18 -14.56 -8.37
CA LEU A 237 -1.13 -15.95 -8.84
C LEU A 237 -2.50 -16.44 -9.32
N GLY A 238 -2.57 -16.94 -10.54
CA GLY A 238 -3.78 -17.45 -11.11
C GLY A 238 -3.58 -18.11 -12.48
N PHE A 239 -4.64 -18.10 -13.25
CA PHE A 239 -4.67 -18.61 -14.62
C PHE A 239 -5.30 -17.56 -15.55
N GLN A 240 -6.52 -17.78 -16.05
CA GLN A 240 -7.21 -16.78 -16.85
C GLN A 240 -7.77 -15.67 -15.95
N ASP A 241 -7.55 -14.41 -16.33
CA ASP A 241 -8.12 -13.23 -15.67
C ASP A 241 -7.56 -12.98 -14.22
N THR A 242 -6.26 -13.20 -13.98
CA THR A 242 -5.66 -13.13 -12.62
C THR A 242 -5.81 -11.78 -11.95
N LEU A 243 -5.41 -10.68 -12.60
CA LEU A 243 -5.47 -9.33 -12.06
C LEU A 243 -6.46 -8.46 -12.84
N TYR A 244 -7.55 -8.06 -12.17
CA TYR A 244 -8.56 -7.19 -12.72
C TYR A 244 -8.39 -5.75 -12.23
N THR A 245 -7.79 -4.88 -13.05
CA THR A 245 -7.65 -3.46 -12.75
C THR A 245 -8.93 -2.72 -13.18
N TYR A 246 -9.92 -2.72 -12.29
CA TYR A 246 -11.24 -2.15 -12.55
C TYR A 246 -11.26 -0.62 -12.34
N SER A 247 -12.38 0.01 -12.72
CA SER A 247 -12.66 1.45 -12.62
C SER A 247 -11.95 2.33 -13.65
N LYS A 248 -12.79 3.08 -14.38
CA LYS A 248 -12.37 3.95 -15.47
C LYS A 248 -11.64 5.21 -15.02
N GLN A 249 -11.88 5.68 -13.81
CA GLN A 249 -11.34 6.94 -13.26
C GLN A 249 -10.22 6.72 -12.25
N SER A 250 -9.64 5.52 -12.22
CA SER A 250 -8.64 5.16 -11.23
C SER A 250 -7.26 4.94 -11.83
N SER A 251 -6.24 5.11 -11.00
CA SER A 251 -4.84 4.84 -11.27
C SER A 251 -4.28 3.83 -10.27
N LYS A 252 -3.38 2.96 -10.74
CA LYS A 252 -2.71 1.94 -9.93
C LYS A 252 -1.23 1.92 -10.24
N TYR A 253 -0.44 1.56 -9.23
CA TYR A 253 0.99 1.40 -9.36
C TYR A 253 1.43 0.06 -8.77
N TYR A 254 2.11 -0.73 -9.57
CA TYR A 254 2.67 -2.02 -9.20
C TYR A 254 4.18 -1.96 -9.33
N GLU A 255 4.90 -2.19 -8.24
CA GLU A 255 6.34 -2.09 -8.18
C GLU A 255 6.95 -3.39 -7.66
N ASP A 256 7.96 -3.89 -8.38
CA ASP A 256 8.69 -5.11 -8.03
C ASP A 256 7.76 -6.33 -7.81
N CYS A 257 6.60 -6.35 -8.49
CA CYS A 257 5.60 -7.39 -8.34
C CYS A 257 5.87 -8.58 -9.28
N TYR A 258 5.40 -9.75 -8.86
CA TYR A 258 5.31 -10.94 -9.69
C TYR A 258 3.87 -11.22 -10.10
N LEU A 259 3.62 -11.41 -11.40
CA LEU A 259 2.28 -11.68 -11.93
C LEU A 259 2.35 -12.91 -12.84
N GLU A 260 1.46 -13.86 -12.64
CA GLU A 260 1.36 -15.03 -13.52
C GLU A 260 -0.07 -15.34 -13.95
N GLY A 261 -0.19 -15.94 -15.12
CA GLY A 261 -1.47 -16.38 -15.64
C GLY A 261 -1.38 -17.04 -17.01
N THR A 262 -2.54 -17.19 -17.66
CA THR A 262 -2.63 -17.84 -18.99
C THR A 262 -3.18 -16.89 -20.05
N VAL A 263 -4.44 -16.50 -19.96
CA VAL A 263 -5.12 -15.64 -20.93
C VAL A 263 -5.64 -14.39 -20.23
N ASP A 264 -5.36 -13.21 -20.82
CA ASP A 264 -5.87 -11.92 -20.34
C ASP A 264 -5.60 -11.68 -18.84
N PHE A 265 -4.48 -12.20 -18.33
CA PHE A 265 -4.28 -12.26 -16.89
C PHE A 265 -3.96 -10.93 -16.23
N ILE A 266 -3.81 -9.85 -17.03
CA ILE A 266 -3.82 -8.45 -16.59
C ILE A 266 -4.83 -7.71 -17.45
N PHE A 267 -6.00 -7.36 -16.90
CA PHE A 267 -7.07 -6.78 -17.70
C PHE A 267 -7.87 -5.69 -16.96
N GLY A 268 -8.64 -4.90 -17.71
CA GLY A 268 -9.52 -3.87 -17.14
C GLY A 268 -9.38 -2.48 -17.75
N TRP A 269 -9.95 -1.47 -17.08
CA TRP A 269 -10.14 -0.12 -17.61
C TRP A 269 -9.24 0.96 -17.02
N SER A 270 -8.55 0.67 -15.92
CA SER A 270 -7.77 1.68 -15.22
C SER A 270 -6.54 2.15 -15.99
N THR A 271 -5.97 3.29 -15.59
CA THR A 271 -4.57 3.56 -15.83
C THR A 271 -3.75 2.74 -14.84
N ALA A 272 -2.81 1.92 -15.32
CA ALA A 272 -1.98 1.10 -14.45
C ALA A 272 -0.52 1.12 -14.92
N VAL A 273 0.39 1.36 -13.98
CA VAL A 273 1.84 1.32 -14.23
C VAL A 273 2.41 0.10 -13.53
N PHE A 274 3.10 -0.73 -14.29
CA PHE A 274 3.88 -1.87 -13.81
C PHE A 274 5.35 -1.52 -13.94
N ASN A 275 6.03 -1.35 -12.82
CA ASN A 275 7.42 -0.93 -12.76
C ASN A 275 8.30 -2.03 -12.18
N ARG A 276 9.31 -2.47 -12.92
CA ARG A 276 10.23 -3.56 -12.54
C ARG A 276 9.53 -4.86 -12.16
N CYS A 277 8.36 -5.12 -12.75
CA CYS A 277 7.60 -6.33 -12.47
C CYS A 277 8.11 -7.53 -13.28
N HIS A 278 7.98 -8.72 -12.69
CA HIS A 278 8.17 -9.98 -13.41
C HIS A 278 6.80 -10.53 -13.80
N ILE A 279 6.54 -10.65 -15.08
CA ILE A 279 5.27 -11.08 -15.68
C ILE A 279 5.49 -12.42 -16.37
N HIS A 280 4.77 -13.45 -15.95
CA HIS A 280 5.01 -14.83 -16.38
C HIS A 280 3.78 -15.49 -16.99
N SER A 281 3.89 -15.95 -18.23
CA SER A 281 2.83 -16.67 -18.93
C SER A 281 2.96 -18.17 -18.73
N LYS A 282 1.95 -18.81 -18.18
CA LYS A 282 1.90 -20.26 -17.90
C LYS A 282 1.51 -21.10 -19.10
N ARG A 283 0.91 -20.50 -20.14
CA ARG A 283 0.46 -21.14 -21.39
C ARG A 283 0.41 -20.11 -22.52
N ASP A 284 0.14 -20.62 -23.74
CA ASP A 284 -0.23 -19.78 -24.87
C ASP A 284 -1.41 -18.86 -24.53
N GLY A 285 -1.36 -17.61 -24.99
CA GLY A 285 -2.42 -16.63 -24.73
C GLY A 285 -1.93 -15.19 -24.77
N TYR A 286 -2.72 -14.32 -24.18
CA TYR A 286 -2.46 -12.88 -24.13
C TYR A 286 -2.08 -12.48 -22.72
N VAL A 287 -0.98 -11.74 -22.57
CA VAL A 287 -0.55 -11.19 -21.27
C VAL A 287 -1.59 -10.20 -20.77
N THR A 288 -1.99 -9.25 -21.64
CA THR A 288 -2.93 -8.20 -21.23
C THR A 288 -4.15 -8.08 -22.13
N ALA A 289 -5.25 -7.64 -21.52
CA ALA A 289 -6.48 -7.25 -22.20
C ALA A 289 -7.00 -5.90 -21.70
N PRO A 290 -6.35 -4.80 -22.09
CA PRO A 290 -6.76 -3.47 -21.68
C PRO A 290 -8.09 -3.08 -22.31
N SER A 291 -8.87 -2.28 -21.58
CA SER A 291 -10.17 -1.75 -22.02
C SER A 291 -10.23 -0.23 -21.85
N THR A 292 -9.13 0.47 -22.13
CA THR A 292 -9.03 1.93 -21.99
C THR A 292 -10.20 2.62 -22.69
N ASP A 293 -10.87 3.55 -22.02
CA ASP A 293 -11.99 4.29 -22.59
C ASP A 293 -11.53 5.39 -23.55
N LYS A 294 -12.46 5.77 -24.44
CA LYS A 294 -12.29 6.94 -25.31
C LYS A 294 -11.96 8.19 -24.51
N GLY A 295 -10.91 8.90 -24.92
CA GLY A 295 -10.50 10.16 -24.29
C GLY A 295 -9.58 10.02 -23.09
N LYS A 296 -9.31 8.81 -22.58
CA LYS A 296 -8.25 8.59 -21.60
C LYS A 296 -6.88 8.81 -22.23
N LYS A 297 -6.03 9.55 -21.52
CA LYS A 297 -4.66 9.85 -21.99
C LYS A 297 -3.74 8.63 -21.86
N TYR A 298 -3.94 7.78 -20.84
CA TYR A 298 -3.08 6.65 -20.53
C TYR A 298 -3.88 5.39 -20.21
N GLY A 299 -3.41 4.24 -20.69
CA GLY A 299 -3.88 2.91 -20.33
C GLY A 299 -2.87 2.18 -19.44
N TYR A 300 -2.39 1.01 -19.89
CA TYR A 300 -1.34 0.25 -19.20
C TYR A 300 0.04 0.68 -19.66
N VAL A 301 0.97 0.75 -18.70
CA VAL A 301 2.38 1.02 -18.95
C VAL A 301 3.22 -0.03 -18.23
N PHE A 302 4.03 -0.76 -19.00
CA PHE A 302 5.03 -1.69 -18.48
C PHE A 302 6.40 -1.06 -18.65
N TYR A 303 7.08 -0.82 -17.54
CA TYR A 303 8.35 -0.11 -17.49
C TYR A 303 9.41 -0.92 -16.76
N ASP A 304 10.55 -1.17 -17.41
CA ASP A 304 11.64 -2.00 -16.88
C ASP A 304 11.18 -3.40 -16.41
N CYS A 305 10.14 -3.95 -17.02
CA CYS A 305 9.60 -5.27 -16.65
C CYS A 305 10.34 -6.40 -17.37
N ARG A 306 10.30 -7.58 -16.74
CA ARG A 306 10.72 -8.82 -17.37
C ARG A 306 9.50 -9.67 -17.68
N LEU A 307 9.31 -10.03 -18.98
CA LEU A 307 8.23 -10.90 -19.43
C LEU A 307 8.81 -12.26 -19.80
N THR A 308 8.30 -13.31 -19.18
CA THR A 308 8.74 -14.70 -19.41
C THR A 308 7.55 -15.62 -19.66
N ALA A 309 7.81 -16.82 -20.12
CA ALA A 309 6.78 -17.82 -20.29
C ALA A 309 7.34 -19.22 -19.98
N GLU A 310 6.43 -20.16 -19.63
CA GLU A 310 6.78 -21.58 -19.54
C GLU A 310 7.35 -22.09 -20.88
N PRO A 311 8.25 -23.07 -20.87
CA PRO A 311 8.87 -23.59 -22.10
C PRO A 311 7.85 -24.07 -23.15
N GLU A 312 6.73 -24.59 -22.70
CA GLU A 312 5.65 -25.13 -23.54
C GLU A 312 4.74 -24.03 -24.13
N ALA A 313 4.78 -22.84 -23.56
CA ALA A 313 4.05 -21.66 -24.07
C ALA A 313 4.84 -21.06 -25.24
N THR A 314 4.42 -21.35 -26.47
CA THR A 314 5.09 -20.97 -27.71
C THR A 314 4.43 -19.80 -28.45
N LYS A 315 3.21 -19.43 -28.06
CA LYS A 315 2.39 -18.38 -28.68
C LYS A 315 1.86 -17.41 -27.62
N VAL A 316 2.77 -16.62 -27.04
CA VAL A 316 2.42 -15.61 -26.05
C VAL A 316 2.39 -14.25 -26.73
N TYR A 317 1.27 -13.56 -26.65
CA TYR A 317 1.06 -12.22 -27.22
C TYR A 317 1.01 -11.19 -26.10
N LEU A 318 1.58 -10.01 -26.36
CA LEU A 318 1.68 -8.94 -25.35
C LEU A 318 0.31 -8.38 -24.95
N SER A 319 -0.58 -8.19 -25.92
CA SER A 319 -1.86 -7.53 -25.65
C SER A 319 -2.93 -7.95 -26.63
N ARG A 320 -4.15 -8.09 -26.12
CA ARG A 320 -5.38 -8.20 -26.91
C ARG A 320 -6.27 -7.00 -26.61
N HIS A 321 -6.47 -6.15 -27.60
CA HIS A 321 -7.30 -4.96 -27.45
C HIS A 321 -8.79 -5.32 -27.47
N LEU A 322 -9.42 -5.45 -26.31
CA LEU A 322 -10.85 -5.77 -26.20
C LEU A 322 -11.77 -4.59 -26.54
N ARG A 323 -11.23 -3.39 -26.63
CA ARG A 323 -11.97 -2.16 -26.94
C ARG A 323 -11.19 -1.29 -27.94
N PRO A 324 -11.89 -0.45 -28.73
CA PRO A 324 -11.25 0.35 -29.81
C PRO A 324 -10.16 1.34 -29.35
N TYR A 325 -10.20 1.74 -28.07
CA TYR A 325 -9.27 2.73 -27.51
C TYR A 325 -8.29 2.11 -26.51
N ALA A 326 -8.23 0.78 -26.45
CA ALA A 326 -7.33 0.05 -25.56
C ALA A 326 -5.87 0.47 -25.79
N GLN A 327 -5.14 0.66 -24.69
CA GLN A 327 -3.74 1.10 -24.73
C GLN A 327 -2.90 0.23 -23.80
N ALA A 328 -1.82 -0.33 -24.33
CA ALA A 328 -0.75 -0.96 -23.58
C ALA A 328 0.60 -0.49 -24.16
N VAL A 329 1.45 0.07 -23.33
CA VAL A 329 2.77 0.59 -23.72
C VAL A 329 3.84 -0.18 -22.96
N ILE A 330 4.86 -0.64 -23.68
CA ILE A 330 5.95 -1.46 -23.15
C ILE A 330 7.25 -0.71 -23.36
N ILE A 331 7.96 -0.37 -22.27
CA ILE A 331 9.13 0.49 -22.29
C ILE A 331 10.29 -0.20 -21.57
N ARG A 332 11.41 -0.39 -22.25
CA ARG A 332 12.66 -0.98 -21.72
C ARG A 332 12.47 -2.37 -21.06
N CYS A 333 11.48 -3.13 -21.51
CA CYS A 333 11.21 -4.45 -20.96
C CYS A 333 12.07 -5.53 -21.61
N ASP A 334 12.46 -6.52 -20.80
CA ASP A 334 13.08 -7.76 -21.28
C ASP A 334 12.00 -8.74 -21.71
N LEU A 335 11.94 -9.07 -22.99
CA LEU A 335 10.95 -9.98 -23.57
C LEU A 335 11.58 -11.34 -23.82
N GLY A 336 11.12 -12.35 -23.09
CA GLY A 336 11.52 -13.75 -23.30
C GLY A 336 11.21 -14.22 -24.73
N LYS A 337 11.97 -15.21 -25.20
CA LYS A 337 11.88 -15.73 -26.59
C LYS A 337 10.53 -16.28 -27.02
N ASN A 338 9.67 -16.62 -26.05
CA ASN A 338 8.30 -17.13 -26.29
C ASN A 338 7.27 -16.00 -26.46
N ILE A 339 7.69 -14.74 -26.24
CA ILE A 339 6.84 -13.57 -26.44
C ILE A 339 6.93 -13.19 -27.92
N LEU A 340 5.81 -13.25 -28.60
CA LEU A 340 5.76 -12.97 -30.04
C LEU A 340 5.79 -11.45 -30.28
N PRO A 341 6.53 -10.96 -31.31
CA PRO A 341 6.65 -9.54 -31.60
C PRO A 341 5.40 -8.96 -32.30
N VAL A 342 4.41 -9.80 -32.55
CA VAL A 342 3.15 -9.47 -33.23
C VAL A 342 1.97 -9.88 -32.34
N GLY A 343 0.90 -9.12 -32.39
CA GLY A 343 -0.31 -9.41 -31.61
C GLY A 343 -1.48 -8.54 -32.06
#